data_15794df673858c7e2d2c8c24f444d152
#
_entry.id   15794df673858c7e2d2c8c24f444d152
#
_cell.length_a   1.000
_cell.length_b   1.000
_cell.length_c   1.000
_cell.angle_alpha   90.00
_cell.angle_beta   90.00
_cell.angle_gamma   90.00
#
_symmetry.space_group_name_H-M   'P 1'
#
loop_
_entity.id
_entity.type
_entity.pdbx_description
1 polymer ?
#
loop_
_entity_poly.entity_id
_entity_poly.type
_entity_poly.pdbx_seq_one_letter_code
_entity_poly.pdbx_strand_id
1 'polypeptide(L)'
;MATNVKNILVGAADLYISNGSGASRPDTSKTALTALLASGDSARESLSDDTTNWREVGYTNNGLNISYEPNYGEVMVDQLLDAARLFKQSLRVVLSTELTEATLENLQLSWGQMDTYYSANGDTTTTLKQETPVNTEQGATLNMAAGSLGDAPVERSFAAVGNAPYQQGRSVTAAGSAITGNTSNKREKERLYIARRVVSIDTTAHALKRDSATVFPVTFRCLPDDSSDYAGAEYGVVIDRVWGSV
;
A
#
# COMPACT_ATOMS: atom_id res chain seq x y z
N MET A 1 -4.25 17.29 28.08
CA MET A 1 -3.35 16.35 27.33
C MET A 1 -1.98 17.01 27.32
N ALA A 2 -0.94 16.31 27.73
CA ALA A 2 0.43 16.84 27.59
C ALA A 2 0.82 16.77 26.11
N THR A 3 1.19 17.90 25.52
CA THR A 3 1.74 17.96 24.17
C THR A 3 3.11 17.27 24.18
N ASN A 4 3.31 16.30 23.29
CA ASN A 4 4.56 15.58 23.19
C ASN A 4 5.14 15.71 21.78
N VAL A 5 6.25 16.41 21.63
CA VAL A 5 6.95 16.59 20.35
C VAL A 5 7.33 15.26 19.71
N LYS A 6 7.52 14.19 20.50
CA LYS A 6 7.81 12.84 20.00
C LYS A 6 6.64 12.20 19.20
N ASN A 7 5.46 12.82 19.21
CA ASN A 7 4.33 12.38 18.40
C ASN A 7 4.27 13.06 17.02
N ILE A 8 5.20 13.98 16.74
CA ILE A 8 5.37 14.57 15.43
C ILE A 8 6.19 13.60 14.59
N LEU A 9 5.59 13.11 13.50
CA LEU A 9 6.24 12.18 12.60
C LEU A 9 6.95 12.92 11.48
N VAL A 10 8.20 12.54 11.24
CA VAL A 10 9.00 12.99 10.11
C VAL A 10 9.65 11.76 9.49
N GLY A 11 9.48 11.57 8.21
CA GLY A 11 10.09 10.45 7.47
C GLY A 11 9.27 10.03 6.26
N ALA A 12 9.93 9.42 5.30
CA ALA A 12 9.31 8.76 4.18
C ALA A 12 8.71 7.42 4.61
N ALA A 13 7.78 6.91 3.83
CA ALA A 13 7.26 5.55 3.95
C ALA A 13 7.84 4.69 2.82
N ASP A 14 8.22 3.46 3.15
CA ASP A 14 8.57 2.45 2.16
C ASP A 14 7.26 1.83 1.64
N LEU A 15 7.15 1.73 0.34
CA LEU A 15 5.93 1.31 -0.33
C LEU A 15 6.08 -0.06 -0.95
N TYR A 16 5.06 -0.89 -0.76
CA TYR A 16 4.98 -2.24 -1.29
C TYR A 16 3.68 -2.44 -2.05
N ILE A 17 3.76 -3.19 -3.12
CA ILE A 17 2.60 -3.58 -3.93
C ILE A 17 2.56 -5.10 -4.06
N SER A 18 1.37 -5.67 -4.17
CA SER A 18 1.25 -7.11 -4.37
C SER A 18 1.79 -7.53 -5.74
N ASN A 19 2.53 -8.64 -5.76
CA ASN A 19 2.96 -9.28 -7.00
C ASN A 19 1.76 -9.85 -7.76
N GLY A 20 0.85 -10.51 -7.06
CA GLY A 20 -0.38 -11.02 -7.63
C GLY A 20 -1.47 -9.95 -7.76
N SER A 21 -2.37 -10.17 -8.70
CA SER A 21 -3.53 -9.32 -8.97
C SER A 21 -4.85 -10.10 -8.88
N GLY A 22 -5.96 -9.40 -8.74
CA GLY A 22 -7.28 -10.01 -8.67
C GLY A 22 -7.39 -11.07 -7.58
N ALA A 23 -7.66 -12.32 -7.95
CA ALA A 23 -7.78 -13.45 -7.03
C ALA A 23 -6.44 -13.93 -6.45
N SER A 24 -5.31 -13.57 -7.08
CA SER A 24 -3.96 -13.93 -6.64
C SER A 24 -3.34 -12.89 -5.71
N ARG A 25 -4.12 -11.93 -5.22
CA ARG A 25 -3.65 -10.96 -4.21
C ARG A 25 -3.33 -11.66 -2.90
N PRO A 26 -2.32 -11.19 -2.14
CA PRO A 26 -2.01 -11.77 -0.84
C PRO A 26 -3.19 -11.64 0.12
N ASP A 27 -3.36 -12.64 0.98
CA ASP A 27 -4.30 -12.55 2.08
C ASP A 27 -3.85 -11.47 3.07
N THR A 28 -4.70 -10.49 3.29
CA THR A 28 -4.50 -9.40 4.24
C THR A 28 -5.48 -9.48 5.42
N SER A 29 -6.02 -10.67 5.70
CA SER A 29 -6.85 -10.93 6.88
C SER A 29 -6.07 -10.69 8.17
N LYS A 30 -6.79 -10.54 9.26
CA LYS A 30 -6.17 -10.36 10.57
C LYS A 30 -5.21 -11.51 10.91
N THR A 31 -5.57 -12.73 10.53
CA THR A 31 -4.75 -13.93 10.77
C THR A 31 -3.48 -13.90 9.96
N ALA A 32 -3.56 -13.61 8.65
CA ALA A 32 -2.41 -13.51 7.77
C ALA A 32 -1.45 -12.38 8.21
N LEU A 33 -1.99 -11.20 8.56
CA LEU A 33 -1.19 -10.08 9.05
C LEU A 33 -0.53 -10.40 10.41
N THR A 34 -1.22 -11.13 11.29
CA THR A 34 -0.62 -11.57 12.55
C THR A 34 0.54 -12.54 12.30
N ALA A 35 0.42 -13.44 11.34
CA ALA A 35 1.49 -14.37 10.94
C ALA A 35 2.66 -13.61 10.30
N LEU A 36 2.41 -12.72 9.36
CA LEU A 36 3.43 -11.92 8.68
C LEU A 36 4.23 -11.06 9.68
N LEU A 37 3.59 -10.54 10.70
CA LEU A 37 4.18 -9.62 11.67
C LEU A 37 4.65 -10.33 12.96
N ALA A 38 4.57 -11.65 13.04
CA ALA A 38 4.85 -12.43 14.26
C ALA A 38 6.35 -12.66 14.53
N SER A 39 7.20 -12.48 13.53
CA SER A 39 8.61 -12.87 13.58
C SER A 39 9.50 -12.00 14.48
N GLY A 40 9.01 -10.92 15.05
CA GLY A 40 9.85 -9.97 15.81
C GLY A 40 10.65 -9.00 14.93
N ASP A 41 10.64 -9.20 13.62
CA ASP A 41 11.28 -8.37 12.62
C ASP A 41 10.45 -7.12 12.30
N SER A 42 11.03 -6.16 11.61
CA SER A 42 10.28 -5.01 11.12
C SER A 42 9.23 -5.43 10.08
N ALA A 43 8.17 -4.63 9.93
CA ALA A 43 7.23 -4.86 8.84
C ALA A 43 7.89 -4.67 7.47
N ARG A 44 8.94 -3.83 7.39
CA ARG A 44 9.77 -3.68 6.20
C ARG A 44 10.45 -4.98 5.82
N GLU A 45 11.16 -5.61 6.77
CA GLU A 45 11.82 -6.90 6.57
C GLU A 45 10.79 -7.98 6.22
N SER A 46 9.71 -8.09 6.98
CA SER A 46 8.67 -9.09 6.74
C SER A 46 8.02 -8.97 5.35
N LEU A 47 7.79 -7.76 4.85
CA LEU A 47 7.24 -7.53 3.49
C LEU A 47 8.30 -7.73 2.42
N SER A 48 9.55 -7.35 2.68
CA SER A 48 10.66 -7.51 1.74
C SER A 48 11.07 -8.98 1.59
N ASP A 49 11.00 -9.76 2.66
CA ASP A 49 11.32 -11.19 2.64
C ASP A 49 10.22 -12.02 1.96
N ASP A 50 8.97 -11.55 2.01
CA ASP A 50 7.84 -12.19 1.32
C ASP A 50 7.78 -11.81 -0.16
N THR A 51 8.85 -12.07 -0.89
CA THR A 51 9.01 -11.77 -2.32
C THR A 51 8.01 -12.48 -3.23
N THR A 52 7.32 -13.50 -2.73
CA THR A 52 6.25 -14.18 -3.46
C THR A 52 5.02 -13.30 -3.56
N ASN A 53 4.67 -12.63 -2.47
CA ASN A 53 3.42 -11.88 -2.36
C ASN A 53 3.63 -10.37 -2.54
N TRP A 54 4.75 -9.83 -2.12
CA TRP A 54 5.00 -8.40 -2.09
C TRP A 54 6.25 -8.00 -2.87
N ARG A 55 6.21 -6.81 -3.43
CA ARG A 55 7.33 -6.15 -4.09
C ARG A 55 7.44 -4.73 -3.57
N GLU A 56 8.64 -4.33 -3.22
CA GLU A 56 8.97 -2.93 -2.97
C GLU A 56 8.93 -2.15 -4.29
N VAL A 57 8.33 -0.95 -4.27
CA VAL A 57 8.26 -0.08 -5.45
C VAL A 57 9.51 0.80 -5.62
N GLY A 58 10.41 0.75 -4.64
CA GLY A 58 11.63 1.54 -4.61
C GLY A 58 11.41 2.98 -4.14
N TYR A 59 12.29 3.89 -4.55
CA TYR A 59 12.26 5.28 -4.11
C TYR A 59 11.05 6.03 -4.63
N THR A 60 10.50 6.89 -3.77
CA THR A 60 9.39 7.77 -4.10
C THR A 60 9.76 9.24 -3.94
N ASN A 61 9.14 10.09 -4.73
CA ASN A 61 9.20 11.53 -4.60
C ASN A 61 7.89 12.03 -3.97
N ASN A 62 7.93 13.11 -3.18
CA ASN A 62 6.77 13.71 -2.50
C ASN A 62 6.06 12.81 -1.47
N GLY A 63 6.60 11.60 -1.17
CA GLY A 63 6.02 10.68 -0.19
C GLY A 63 4.68 10.08 -0.60
N LEU A 64 3.95 9.53 0.37
CA LEU A 64 2.62 8.96 0.19
C LEU A 64 1.55 9.92 0.71
N ASN A 65 0.61 10.29 -0.12
CA ASN A 65 -0.57 11.04 0.26
C ASN A 65 -1.79 10.11 0.35
N ILE A 66 -2.47 10.14 1.49
CA ILE A 66 -3.67 9.33 1.77
C ILE A 66 -4.85 10.29 1.95
N SER A 67 -5.83 10.23 1.05
CA SER A 67 -7.07 11.00 1.14
C SER A 67 -8.23 10.10 1.55
N TYR A 68 -8.98 10.53 2.55
CA TYR A 68 -10.20 9.88 3.03
C TYR A 68 -11.36 10.85 2.88
N GLU A 69 -12.22 10.60 1.91
CA GLU A 69 -13.26 11.51 1.44
C GLU A 69 -14.67 10.93 1.70
N PRO A 70 -15.23 11.09 2.91
CA PRO A 70 -16.61 10.72 3.15
C PRO A 70 -17.58 11.77 2.58
N ASN A 71 -18.62 11.32 1.93
CA ASN A 71 -19.73 12.17 1.48
C ASN A 71 -20.98 11.86 2.31
N TYR A 72 -21.64 12.92 2.78
CA TYR A 72 -22.83 12.81 3.61
C TYR A 72 -24.03 13.40 2.87
N GLY A 73 -25.13 12.66 2.89
CA GLY A 73 -26.44 13.16 2.52
C GLY A 73 -27.16 13.78 3.71
N GLU A 74 -28.02 14.74 3.45
CA GLU A 74 -28.79 15.46 4.45
C GLU A 74 -30.28 15.15 4.31
N VAL A 75 -30.97 15.00 5.42
CA VAL A 75 -32.44 14.92 5.47
C VAL A 75 -32.94 16.24 6.05
N MET A 76 -33.59 17.03 5.19
CA MET A 76 -34.24 18.28 5.60
C MET A 76 -35.69 18.01 5.98
N VAL A 77 -36.22 18.74 6.98
CA VAL A 77 -37.61 18.74 7.38
C VAL A 77 -38.12 20.16 7.57
N ASP A 78 -39.36 20.42 7.23
CA ASP A 78 -39.93 21.77 7.20
C ASP A 78 -39.95 22.47 8.55
N GLN A 79 -39.90 21.70 9.65
CA GLN A 79 -39.98 22.23 11.02
C GLN A 79 -38.61 22.66 11.58
N LEU A 80 -37.51 22.37 10.89
CA LEU A 80 -36.16 22.71 11.33
C LEU A 80 -35.46 23.59 10.30
N LEU A 81 -34.69 24.57 10.78
CA LEU A 81 -33.88 25.45 9.93
C LEU A 81 -32.60 24.80 9.43
N ASP A 82 -32.27 23.62 9.94
CA ASP A 82 -31.05 22.85 9.59
C ASP A 82 -31.41 21.39 9.35
N ALA A 83 -30.45 20.61 8.85
CA ALA A 83 -30.65 19.19 8.56
C ALA A 83 -31.08 18.41 9.82
N ALA A 84 -32.19 17.70 9.74
CA ALA A 84 -32.68 16.85 10.82
C ALA A 84 -31.78 15.61 11.05
N ARG A 85 -31.12 15.14 10.00
CA ARG A 85 -30.22 13.97 10.06
C ARG A 85 -29.19 14.02 8.93
N LEU A 86 -27.95 13.63 9.28
CA LEU A 86 -26.90 13.33 8.32
C LEU A 86 -26.74 11.82 8.19
N PHE A 87 -26.50 11.32 6.99
CA PHE A 87 -26.16 9.92 6.73
C PHE A 87 -25.02 9.82 5.74
N LYS A 88 -24.13 8.84 5.91
CA LYS A 88 -23.02 8.60 5.01
C LYS A 88 -23.56 8.04 3.68
N GLN A 89 -23.36 8.79 2.60
CA GLN A 89 -23.83 8.45 1.27
C GLN A 89 -22.79 7.67 0.48
N SER A 90 -21.52 8.07 0.58
CA SER A 90 -20.41 7.38 -0.07
C SER A 90 -19.11 7.62 0.68
N LEU A 91 -18.11 6.79 0.40
CA LEU A 91 -16.75 6.93 0.88
C LEU A 91 -15.80 6.70 -0.28
N ARG A 92 -14.84 7.58 -0.42
CA ARG A 92 -13.73 7.43 -1.35
C ARG A 92 -12.42 7.48 -0.59
N VAL A 93 -11.56 6.48 -0.81
CA VAL A 93 -10.20 6.45 -0.26
C VAL A 93 -9.24 6.43 -1.44
N VAL A 94 -8.30 7.35 -1.44
CA VAL A 94 -7.34 7.54 -2.53
C VAL A 94 -5.92 7.60 -1.95
N LEU A 95 -5.00 6.92 -2.60
CA LEU A 95 -3.58 6.93 -2.31
C LEU A 95 -2.86 7.53 -3.52
N SER A 96 -2.02 8.53 -3.32
CA SER A 96 -1.22 9.09 -4.41
C SER A 96 0.24 9.23 -4.02
N THR A 97 1.12 8.96 -4.97
CA THR A 97 2.56 9.03 -4.82
C THR A 97 3.23 9.23 -6.18
N GLU A 98 4.52 9.52 -6.18
CA GLU A 98 5.35 9.58 -7.37
C GLU A 98 6.49 8.57 -7.25
N LEU A 99 6.55 7.61 -8.16
CA LEU A 99 7.61 6.60 -8.22
C LEU A 99 8.79 7.16 -9.00
N THR A 100 10.00 7.09 -8.44
CA THR A 100 11.21 7.61 -9.07
C THR A 100 12.06 6.54 -9.73
N GLU A 101 11.81 5.27 -9.43
CA GLU A 101 12.47 4.18 -10.11
C GLU A 101 11.74 3.83 -11.40
N ALA A 102 12.41 4.05 -12.53
CA ALA A 102 11.86 3.88 -13.87
C ALA A 102 11.94 2.42 -14.35
N THR A 103 11.50 1.47 -13.53
CA THR A 103 11.40 0.05 -13.89
C THR A 103 10.16 -0.22 -14.75
N LEU A 104 10.17 -1.30 -15.53
CA LEU A 104 9.01 -1.69 -16.36
C LEU A 104 7.81 -2.06 -15.48
N GLU A 105 8.06 -2.65 -14.32
CA GLU A 105 7.04 -3.00 -13.35
C GLU A 105 6.35 -1.76 -12.77
N ASN A 106 7.11 -0.71 -12.45
CA ASN A 106 6.55 0.55 -11.99
C ASN A 106 5.77 1.26 -13.10
N LEU A 107 6.23 1.15 -14.33
CA LEU A 107 5.51 1.66 -15.49
C LEU A 107 4.19 0.90 -15.71
N GLN A 108 4.22 -0.44 -15.64
CA GLN A 108 3.03 -1.28 -15.71
C GLN A 108 2.01 -0.93 -14.60
N LEU A 109 2.51 -0.73 -13.37
CA LEU A 109 1.71 -0.32 -12.23
C LEU A 109 1.06 1.05 -12.45
N SER A 110 1.81 2.01 -12.98
CA SER A 110 1.31 3.37 -13.25
C SER A 110 0.23 3.37 -14.33
N TRP A 111 0.38 2.55 -15.35
CA TRP A 111 -0.62 2.44 -16.42
C TRP A 111 -1.84 1.60 -16.05
N GLY A 112 -1.80 0.87 -14.91
CA GLY A 112 -2.88 0.00 -14.49
C GLY A 112 -3.17 -1.14 -15.46
N GLN A 113 -2.16 -1.56 -16.23
CA GLN A 113 -2.32 -2.61 -17.23
C GLN A 113 -2.26 -4.00 -16.63
N MET A 114 -2.83 -4.96 -17.38
CA MET A 114 -2.80 -6.37 -17.01
C MET A 114 -1.38 -6.90 -16.89
N ASP A 115 -1.20 -7.89 -16.03
CA ASP A 115 0.07 -8.49 -15.64
C ASP A 115 0.72 -9.34 -16.75
N THR A 116 0.69 -8.88 -17.98
CA THR A 116 1.30 -9.62 -19.08
C THR A 116 2.70 -9.06 -19.30
N TYR A 117 3.63 -9.63 -18.58
CA TYR A 117 5.06 -9.37 -18.76
C TYR A 117 5.64 -10.46 -19.66
N TYR A 118 6.26 -10.08 -20.76
CA TYR A 118 6.92 -11.01 -21.66
C TYR A 118 8.43 -10.87 -21.50
N SER A 119 9.10 -11.93 -21.06
CA SER A 119 10.54 -12.03 -21.25
C SER A 119 10.84 -12.35 -22.72
N ALA A 120 12.03 -12.04 -23.15
CA ALA A 120 12.47 -12.29 -24.54
C ALA A 120 12.42 -13.78 -24.92
N ASN A 121 12.31 -14.71 -23.98
CA ASN A 121 12.15 -16.14 -24.21
C ASN A 121 10.66 -16.55 -24.41
N GLY A 122 9.75 -15.61 -24.53
CA GLY A 122 8.32 -15.90 -24.67
C GLY A 122 7.63 -16.36 -23.37
N ASP A 123 8.34 -16.22 -22.26
CA ASP A 123 7.82 -16.56 -20.96
C ASP A 123 6.86 -15.45 -20.49
N THR A 124 5.59 -15.76 -20.33
CA THR A 124 4.57 -14.86 -19.82
C THR A 124 4.42 -15.03 -18.32
N THR A 125 4.63 -13.97 -17.55
CA THR A 125 4.33 -14.01 -16.12
C THR A 125 3.12 -13.14 -15.81
N THR A 126 2.24 -13.63 -14.98
CA THR A 126 1.06 -12.91 -14.49
C THR A 126 1.33 -12.13 -13.20
N THR A 127 2.58 -12.12 -12.75
CA THR A 127 2.99 -11.45 -11.51
C THR A 127 4.00 -10.35 -11.81
N LEU A 128 3.90 -9.23 -11.10
CA LEU A 128 4.97 -8.25 -11.08
C LEU A 128 6.21 -8.91 -10.49
N LYS A 129 7.25 -9.02 -11.31
CA LYS A 129 8.56 -9.49 -10.86
C LYS A 129 9.54 -8.34 -10.94
N GLN A 130 10.40 -8.27 -9.96
CA GLN A 130 11.57 -7.42 -10.04
C GLN A 130 12.44 -7.90 -11.22
N GLU A 131 12.91 -6.98 -12.04
CA GLU A 131 13.81 -7.33 -13.15
C GLU A 131 15.00 -8.11 -12.60
N THR A 132 15.00 -9.40 -12.83
CA THR A 132 16.24 -10.17 -12.81
C THR A 132 16.78 -10.13 -14.23
N PRO A 133 17.96 -9.57 -14.50
CA PRO A 133 18.55 -9.60 -15.82
C PRO A 133 18.82 -11.05 -16.21
N VAL A 134 17.88 -11.65 -16.92
CA VAL A 134 17.98 -12.99 -17.46
C VAL A 134 18.68 -12.87 -18.81
N ASN A 135 19.97 -12.96 -18.80
CA ASN A 135 20.83 -12.92 -19.97
C ASN A 135 21.05 -11.52 -20.60
N THR A 136 22.30 -11.19 -20.82
CA THR A 136 22.80 -9.89 -21.29
C THR A 136 22.35 -9.48 -22.70
N GLU A 137 21.61 -10.30 -23.41
CA GLU A 137 21.21 -10.04 -24.80
C GLU A 137 19.70 -9.92 -25.03
N GLN A 138 18.88 -10.13 -24.00
CA GLN A 138 17.43 -10.18 -24.16
C GLN A 138 16.76 -9.33 -23.09
N GLY A 139 16.28 -8.16 -23.49
CA GLY A 139 15.56 -7.25 -22.61
C GLY A 139 14.15 -7.74 -22.27
N ALA A 140 13.56 -7.17 -21.24
CA ALA A 140 12.16 -7.34 -20.90
C ALA A 140 11.27 -6.46 -21.78
N THR A 141 10.06 -6.91 -22.07
CA THR A 141 9.11 -6.19 -22.93
C THR A 141 7.78 -5.99 -22.19
N LEU A 142 7.34 -4.75 -22.08
CA LEU A 142 5.99 -4.42 -21.64
C LEU A 142 5.14 -4.07 -22.84
N ASN A 143 4.06 -4.81 -23.06
CA ASN A 143 3.13 -4.56 -24.14
C ASN A 143 2.08 -3.53 -23.74
N MET A 144 1.83 -2.54 -24.60
CA MET A 144 0.71 -1.63 -24.47
C MET A 144 -0.52 -2.25 -25.14
N ALA A 145 -1.38 -2.89 -24.33
CA ALA A 145 -2.61 -3.50 -24.84
C ALA A 145 -3.78 -2.49 -24.83
N ALA A 146 -4.61 -2.53 -25.85
CA ALA A 146 -5.81 -1.71 -25.91
C ALA A 146 -6.89 -2.16 -24.90
N GLY A 147 -6.82 -3.42 -24.46
CA GLY A 147 -7.90 -4.03 -23.69
C GLY A 147 -9.19 -4.19 -24.49
N SER A 148 -10.23 -4.63 -23.82
CA SER A 148 -11.58 -4.71 -24.35
C SER A 148 -12.54 -3.79 -23.60
N LEU A 149 -13.57 -3.32 -24.25
CA LEU A 149 -14.59 -2.52 -23.58
C LEU A 149 -15.28 -3.36 -22.49
N GLY A 150 -15.22 -2.87 -21.25
CA GLY A 150 -15.78 -3.55 -20.09
C GLY A 150 -14.81 -4.46 -19.35
N ASP A 151 -13.54 -4.50 -19.73
CA ASP A 151 -12.52 -5.21 -18.96
C ASP A 151 -12.44 -4.67 -17.53
N ALA A 152 -12.32 -5.58 -16.59
CA ALA A 152 -12.12 -5.20 -15.19
C ALA A 152 -10.72 -4.59 -15.01
N PRO A 153 -10.59 -3.51 -14.22
CA PRO A 153 -9.30 -2.96 -13.91
C PRO A 153 -8.45 -3.94 -13.10
N VAL A 154 -7.14 -3.83 -13.22
CA VAL A 154 -6.20 -4.66 -12.46
C VAL A 154 -6.21 -4.23 -10.99
N GLU A 155 -6.62 -5.15 -10.13
CA GLU A 155 -6.68 -4.93 -8.68
C GLU A 155 -5.45 -5.50 -8.00
N ARG A 156 -4.86 -4.72 -7.10
CA ARG A 156 -3.71 -5.13 -6.30
C ARG A 156 -3.94 -4.82 -4.82
N SER A 157 -3.12 -5.40 -3.95
CA SER A 157 -2.99 -4.97 -2.56
C SER A 157 -1.81 -4.02 -2.43
N PHE A 158 -1.93 -3.05 -1.52
CA PHE A 158 -0.91 -2.03 -1.28
C PHE A 158 -0.55 -2.01 0.20
N ALA A 159 0.73 -1.89 0.51
CA ALA A 159 1.22 -1.68 1.86
C ALA A 159 2.23 -0.53 1.90
N ALA A 160 2.22 0.22 3.00
CA ALA A 160 3.19 1.27 3.25
C ALA A 160 3.67 1.21 4.69
N VAL A 161 4.96 1.26 4.89
CA VAL A 161 5.59 1.21 6.22
C VAL A 161 6.31 2.51 6.49
N GLY A 162 5.86 3.23 7.49
CA GLY A 162 6.46 4.48 7.95
C GLY A 162 6.74 4.47 9.45
N ASN A 163 7.28 5.56 9.96
CA ASN A 163 7.50 5.71 11.38
C ASN A 163 6.18 5.87 12.14
N ALA A 164 6.08 5.29 13.34
CA ALA A 164 4.93 5.47 14.23
C ALA A 164 5.22 6.48 15.35
N PRO A 165 4.18 7.16 15.88
CA PRO A 165 4.35 8.07 17.00
C PRO A 165 4.77 7.33 18.27
N TYR A 166 5.42 8.07 19.18
CA TYR A 166 5.80 7.52 20.47
C TYR A 166 4.57 7.17 21.31
N GLN A 167 4.43 5.90 21.67
CA GLN A 167 3.38 5.43 22.58
C GLN A 167 3.97 5.20 23.96
N GLN A 168 3.79 6.16 24.86
CA GLN A 168 4.21 6.01 26.25
C GLN A 168 3.27 5.06 27.00
N GLY A 169 3.83 4.09 27.72
CA GLY A 169 3.07 3.24 28.65
C GLY A 169 2.31 2.06 28.02
N ARG A 170 2.46 1.79 26.74
CA ARG A 170 1.86 0.61 26.14
C ARG A 170 2.82 -0.57 26.27
N SER A 171 2.44 -1.57 27.06
CA SER A 171 3.10 -2.88 27.06
C SER A 171 2.71 -3.60 25.76
N VAL A 172 3.66 -3.91 24.92
CA VAL A 172 3.43 -4.71 23.72
C VAL A 172 3.82 -6.14 24.05
N THR A 173 2.88 -7.04 23.96
CA THR A 173 3.11 -8.47 24.11
C THR A 173 3.42 -9.03 22.73
N ALA A 174 4.68 -9.34 22.45
CA ALA A 174 5.03 -10.13 21.28
C ALA A 174 4.81 -11.59 21.62
N ALA A 175 3.97 -12.30 20.86
CA ALA A 175 3.79 -13.75 20.91
C ALA A 175 3.73 -14.36 22.34
N GLY A 176 2.97 -13.76 23.26
CA GLY A 176 2.73 -14.30 24.58
C GLY A 176 3.69 -13.87 25.69
N SER A 177 4.71 -13.08 25.41
CA SER A 177 5.63 -12.55 26.42
C SER A 177 5.47 -11.04 26.58
N ALA A 178 5.22 -10.60 27.81
CA ALA A 178 5.18 -9.16 28.12
C ALA A 178 6.58 -8.57 27.95
N ILE A 179 6.73 -7.66 27.02
CA ILE A 179 7.99 -6.91 26.86
C ILE A 179 8.03 -5.83 27.94
N THR A 180 8.57 -6.19 29.08
CA THR A 180 8.80 -5.25 30.18
C THR A 180 10.03 -4.41 29.86
N GLY A 181 9.84 -3.10 29.83
CA GLY A 181 10.79 -2.13 29.34
C GLY A 181 12.22 -2.29 29.83
N ASN A 182 13.10 -2.56 28.91
CA ASN A 182 14.50 -2.17 29.03
C ASN A 182 14.78 -1.08 28.01
N THR A 183 15.15 0.11 28.50
CA THR A 183 15.35 1.33 27.70
C THR A 183 16.62 1.31 26.85
N SER A 184 17.40 0.23 26.91
CA SER A 184 18.69 0.10 26.21
C SER A 184 18.59 -0.61 24.87
N ASN A 185 17.53 -1.34 24.58
CA ASN A 185 17.38 -2.05 23.32
C ASN A 185 16.60 -1.18 22.34
N LYS A 186 17.17 -0.99 21.19
CA LYS A 186 16.61 -0.23 20.06
C LYS A 186 15.28 -0.84 19.58
N ARG A 187 14.21 -0.50 20.28
CA ARG A 187 12.86 -0.80 19.84
C ARG A 187 12.42 0.30 18.90
N GLU A 188 12.25 -0.06 17.68
CA GLU A 188 11.77 0.87 16.68
C GLU A 188 10.25 0.77 16.59
N LYS A 189 9.65 1.85 16.17
CA LYS A 189 8.20 1.99 16.05
C LYS A 189 7.88 2.23 14.62
N GLU A 190 6.92 1.46 14.16
CA GLU A 190 6.48 1.56 12.78
C GLU A 190 4.96 1.61 12.70
N ARG A 191 4.49 2.26 11.65
CA ARG A 191 3.10 2.31 11.25
C ARG A 191 2.96 1.69 9.88
N LEU A 192 2.17 0.66 9.82
CA LEU A 192 1.85 -0.07 8.62
C LEU A 192 0.46 0.33 8.14
N TYR A 193 0.36 0.81 6.91
CA TYR A 193 -0.89 1.03 6.19
C TYR A 193 -1.07 -0.09 5.19
N ILE A 194 -2.20 -0.76 5.22
CA ILE A 194 -2.54 -1.80 4.25
C ILE A 194 -3.86 -1.43 3.59
N ALA A 195 -3.87 -1.30 2.27
CA ALA A 195 -5.06 -1.21 1.47
C ALA A 195 -5.27 -2.54 0.72
N ARG A 196 -6.45 -3.15 0.89
CA ARG A 196 -6.75 -4.50 0.43
C ARG A 196 -6.91 -4.61 -1.08
N ARG A 197 -7.64 -3.65 -1.64
CA ARG A 197 -7.91 -3.58 -3.08
C ARG A 197 -7.64 -2.17 -3.56
N VAL A 198 -6.65 -2.01 -4.39
CA VAL A 198 -6.33 -0.74 -5.04
C VAL A 198 -6.30 -0.90 -6.54
N VAL A 199 -6.75 0.13 -7.23
CA VAL A 199 -6.78 0.21 -8.69
C VAL A 199 -6.16 1.53 -9.10
N SER A 200 -5.26 1.51 -10.07
CA SER A 200 -4.75 2.74 -10.69
C SER A 200 -5.87 3.35 -11.55
N ILE A 201 -6.22 4.60 -11.27
CA ILE A 201 -7.39 5.24 -11.89
C ILE A 201 -7.08 6.51 -12.63
N ASP A 202 -5.87 7.03 -12.49
CA ASP A 202 -5.57 8.37 -13.02
C ASP A 202 -4.76 8.28 -14.31
N THR A 203 -4.81 9.37 -15.06
CA THR A 203 -3.98 9.55 -16.25
C THR A 203 -2.54 9.77 -15.79
N THR A 204 -1.65 8.87 -16.15
CA THR A 204 -0.23 9.01 -15.87
C THR A 204 0.48 9.62 -17.06
N ALA A 205 1.19 10.72 -16.82
CA ALA A 205 2.07 11.33 -17.80
C ALA A 205 3.48 11.42 -17.21
N HIS A 206 4.46 10.92 -17.93
CA HIS A 206 5.86 11.04 -17.57
C HIS A 206 6.66 11.63 -18.73
N ALA A 207 7.72 12.32 -18.44
CA ALA A 207 8.57 12.94 -19.44
C ALA A 207 10.00 12.48 -19.27
N LEU A 208 10.61 12.03 -20.37
CA LEU A 208 12.02 11.74 -20.45
C LEU A 208 12.78 13.06 -20.69
N LYS A 209 13.43 13.58 -19.66
CA LYS A 209 14.15 14.85 -19.70
C LYS A 209 15.65 14.62 -19.50
N ARG A 210 16.46 15.51 -20.03
CA ARG A 210 17.92 15.43 -19.91
C ARG A 210 18.42 15.84 -18.53
N ASP A 211 17.70 16.71 -17.84
CA ASP A 211 18.15 17.46 -16.65
C ASP A 211 17.36 17.11 -15.37
N SER A 212 16.44 16.18 -15.44
CA SER A 212 15.67 15.73 -14.28
C SER A 212 15.36 14.24 -14.35
N ALA A 213 15.21 13.61 -13.18
CA ALA A 213 14.78 12.22 -13.10
C ALA A 213 13.38 12.03 -13.70
N THR A 214 13.16 10.90 -14.35
CA THR A 214 11.84 10.47 -14.77
C THR A 214 11.07 10.00 -13.54
N VAL A 215 9.87 10.53 -13.32
CA VAL A 215 8.98 10.12 -12.24
C VAL A 215 7.65 9.65 -12.82
N PHE A 216 7.07 8.63 -12.20
CA PHE A 216 5.77 8.10 -12.56
C PHE A 216 4.76 8.48 -11.47
N PRO A 217 3.91 9.49 -11.72
CA PRO A 217 2.81 9.79 -10.80
C PRO A 217 1.79 8.66 -10.85
N VAL A 218 1.36 8.19 -9.69
CA VAL A 218 0.37 7.12 -9.57
C VAL A 218 -0.68 7.51 -8.55
N THR A 219 -1.94 7.32 -8.94
CA THR A 219 -3.09 7.53 -8.07
C THR A 219 -3.89 6.22 -7.99
N PHE A 220 -3.97 5.66 -6.81
CA PHE A 220 -4.73 4.47 -6.53
C PHE A 220 -6.05 4.82 -5.86
N ARG A 221 -7.13 4.25 -6.35
CA ARG A 221 -8.41 4.23 -5.66
C ARG A 221 -8.53 2.93 -4.89
N CYS A 222 -8.82 3.03 -3.59
CA CYS A 222 -9.15 1.87 -2.79
C CYS A 222 -10.59 1.45 -3.04
N LEU A 223 -10.79 0.15 -3.24
CA LEU A 223 -12.09 -0.49 -3.33
C LEU A 223 -12.36 -1.30 -2.06
N PRO A 224 -13.62 -1.39 -1.60
CA PRO A 224 -13.95 -2.26 -0.48
C PRO A 224 -13.80 -3.73 -0.88
N ASP A 225 -13.42 -4.56 0.07
CA ASP A 225 -13.44 -6.02 -0.05
C ASP A 225 -14.54 -6.57 0.86
N ASP A 226 -15.57 -7.15 0.26
CA ASP A 226 -16.78 -7.60 0.94
C ASP A 226 -16.63 -8.98 1.61
N SER A 227 -15.42 -9.54 1.65
CA SER A 227 -15.16 -10.80 2.35
C SER A 227 -15.51 -10.68 3.84
N SER A 228 -16.11 -11.74 4.38
CA SER A 228 -16.44 -11.83 5.81
C SER A 228 -15.24 -11.64 6.73
N ASP A 229 -14.04 -11.98 6.24
CA ASP A 229 -12.77 -11.87 6.98
C ASP A 229 -12.34 -10.41 7.18
N TYR A 230 -12.94 -9.50 6.43
CA TYR A 230 -12.61 -8.07 6.41
C TYR A 230 -13.72 -7.17 6.96
N ALA A 231 -14.75 -7.75 7.57
CA ALA A 231 -15.87 -6.98 8.09
C ALA A 231 -15.44 -5.87 9.06
N GLY A 232 -15.82 -4.63 8.75
CA GLY A 232 -15.41 -3.42 9.49
C GLY A 232 -14.02 -2.87 9.11
N ALA A 233 -13.33 -3.49 8.17
CA ALA A 233 -12.04 -3.06 7.64
C ALA A 233 -11.92 -3.31 6.13
N GLU A 234 -12.99 -3.13 5.40
CA GLU A 234 -13.15 -3.52 4.00
C GLU A 234 -12.14 -2.81 3.08
N TYR A 235 -11.78 -1.57 3.36
CA TYR A 235 -10.79 -0.82 2.58
C TYR A 235 -9.35 -1.15 2.97
N GLY A 236 -9.11 -1.49 4.25
CA GLY A 236 -7.77 -1.74 4.75
C GLY A 236 -7.64 -1.52 6.25
N VAL A 237 -6.41 -1.57 6.73
CA VAL A 237 -6.07 -1.38 8.14
C VAL A 237 -4.86 -0.48 8.31
N VAL A 238 -4.80 0.19 9.45
CA VAL A 238 -3.61 0.92 9.90
C VAL A 238 -3.17 0.31 11.23
N ILE A 239 -1.92 -0.13 11.30
CA ILE A 239 -1.36 -0.84 12.44
C ILE A 239 -0.17 -0.06 12.98
N ASP A 240 -0.24 0.35 14.25
CA ASP A 240 0.92 0.86 14.99
C ASP A 240 1.54 -0.28 15.79
N ARG A 241 2.82 -0.55 15.56
CA ARG A 241 3.55 -1.59 16.30
C ARG A 241 4.91 -1.12 16.78
N VAL A 242 5.44 -1.88 17.73
CA VAL A 242 6.82 -1.78 18.20
C VAL A 242 7.47 -3.12 17.87
N TRP A 243 8.62 -3.10 17.24
CA TRP A 243 9.38 -4.28 16.89
C TRP A 243 10.79 -4.21 17.46
N GLY A 244 11.50 -5.32 17.46
CA GLY A 244 12.87 -5.45 17.95
C GLY A 244 13.06 -6.71 18.78
N SER A 245 14.27 -7.25 18.74
CA SER A 245 14.64 -8.40 19.55
C SER A 245 14.61 -8.07 21.04
N VAL A 246 14.13 -9.03 21.83
CA VAL A 246 14.18 -9.02 23.29
C VAL A 246 15.58 -9.34 23.79
#